data_bf14160fe3b21969ea3c7956b1c5c231
#
_entry.id   bf14160fe3b21969ea3c7956b1c5c231
#
_cell.length_a   1.000
_cell.length_b   1.000
_cell.length_c   1.000
_cell.angle_alpha   90.00
_cell.angle_beta   90.00
_cell.angle_gamma   90.00
#
_symmetry.space_group_name_H-M   'P 1'
#
loop_
_entity.id
_entity.type
_entity.pdbx_description
1 polymer ?
#
loop_
_entity_poly.entity_id
_entity_poly.type
_entity_poly.pdbx_seq_one_letter_code
_entity_poly.pdbx_strand_id
1 'polypeptide(L)'
;MRILEAAHIPYTCLEYAWDEDHLDAVSTAQKLGIEPETLFKTIVMISADNEVFVFCVPAPVSVSLKKVKSITGKKIIPLKLEALQQTTGYIRGGCSPVGMKKHFVTYIDETAQLYDHIYVSAGERGRMLCIAPADLQAICAAAFCDLTEAAAE
;
A
#
# COMPACT_ATOMS: atom_id res chain seq x y z
N MET A 1 16.61 -1.61 1.51
CA MET A 1 15.70 -1.40 2.65
C MET A 1 16.10 -2.31 3.81
N ARG A 2 16.44 -1.69 4.91
CA ARG A 2 17.10 -2.38 6.05
C ARG A 2 16.23 -3.50 6.66
N ILE A 3 14.93 -3.27 6.79
CA ILE A 3 14.00 -4.26 7.37
C ILE A 3 13.97 -5.55 6.53
N LEU A 4 13.91 -5.42 5.21
CA LEU A 4 13.88 -6.57 4.31
C LEU A 4 15.23 -7.30 4.30
N GLU A 5 16.32 -6.57 4.33
CA GLU A 5 17.68 -7.15 4.39
C GLU A 5 17.88 -7.95 5.68
N ALA A 6 17.43 -7.41 6.81
CA ALA A 6 17.50 -8.11 8.10
C ALA A 6 16.65 -9.39 8.11
N ALA A 7 15.57 -9.44 7.37
CA ALA A 7 14.69 -10.61 7.23
C ALA A 7 15.13 -11.56 6.11
N HIS A 8 16.21 -11.26 5.40
CA HIS A 8 16.71 -12.02 4.25
C HIS A 8 15.68 -12.15 3.12
N ILE A 9 14.88 -11.10 2.91
CA ILE A 9 13.87 -11.05 1.86
C ILE A 9 14.47 -10.40 0.62
N PRO A 10 14.46 -11.10 -0.54
CA PRO A 10 14.94 -10.52 -1.78
C PRO A 10 13.98 -9.43 -2.29
N TYR A 11 14.55 -8.33 -2.78
CA TYR A 11 13.79 -7.23 -3.35
C TYR A 11 14.66 -6.43 -4.30
N THR A 12 14.02 -5.63 -5.16
CA THR A 12 14.70 -4.61 -5.93
C THR A 12 14.01 -3.26 -5.74
N CYS A 13 14.78 -2.18 -5.84
CA CYS A 13 14.24 -0.83 -5.81
C CYS A 13 14.32 -0.22 -7.20
N LEU A 14 13.23 0.44 -7.62
CA LEU A 14 13.15 1.20 -8.84
C LEU A 14 13.07 2.68 -8.49
N GLU A 15 13.76 3.51 -9.27
CA GLU A 15 13.71 4.96 -9.12
C GLU A 15 12.92 5.58 -10.26
N TYR A 16 12.21 6.67 -9.98
CA TYR A 16 11.45 7.42 -10.97
C TYR A 16 11.45 8.90 -10.60
N ALA A 17 11.31 9.75 -11.62
CA ALA A 17 11.19 11.20 -11.43
C ALA A 17 9.76 11.51 -10.95
N TRP A 18 9.60 11.97 -9.72
CA TRP A 18 8.31 12.32 -9.18
C TRP A 18 8.06 13.83 -9.27
N ASP A 19 6.77 14.21 -9.30
CA ASP A 19 6.34 15.59 -9.20
C ASP A 19 5.04 15.67 -8.40
N GLU A 20 4.78 16.81 -7.78
CA GLU A 20 3.65 16.97 -6.87
C GLU A 20 2.30 16.88 -7.56
N ASP A 21 2.23 17.12 -8.85
CA ASP A 21 0.97 17.08 -9.60
C ASP A 21 0.58 15.65 -10.01
N HIS A 22 1.51 14.69 -9.90
CA HIS A 22 1.32 13.31 -10.36
C HIS A 22 1.81 12.30 -9.31
N LEU A 23 1.30 12.43 -8.07
CA LEU A 23 1.64 11.52 -6.97
C LEU A 23 0.80 10.25 -6.95
N ASP A 24 -0.27 10.19 -7.74
CA ASP A 24 -1.16 9.03 -7.77
C ASP A 24 -0.47 7.79 -8.34
N ALA A 25 -0.94 6.63 -7.90
CA ALA A 25 -0.30 5.36 -8.23
C ALA A 25 -0.35 5.03 -9.72
N VAL A 26 -1.42 5.39 -10.43
CA VAL A 26 -1.54 5.14 -11.88
C VAL A 26 -0.47 5.95 -12.64
N SER A 27 -0.29 7.23 -12.31
CA SER A 27 0.77 8.06 -12.91
C SER A 27 2.15 7.49 -12.63
N THR A 28 2.40 7.01 -11.42
CA THR A 28 3.67 6.36 -11.05
C THR A 28 3.93 5.12 -11.87
N ALA A 29 2.92 4.26 -12.05
CA ALA A 29 3.03 3.07 -12.89
C ALA A 29 3.40 3.43 -14.33
N GLN A 30 2.80 4.48 -14.88
CA GLN A 30 3.10 4.98 -16.23
C GLN A 30 4.57 5.43 -16.34
N LYS A 31 5.07 6.14 -15.35
CA LYS A 31 6.47 6.59 -15.32
C LYS A 31 7.45 5.42 -15.26
N LEU A 32 7.09 4.37 -14.55
CA LEU A 32 7.92 3.17 -14.43
C LEU A 32 7.77 2.20 -15.61
N GLY A 33 6.76 2.40 -16.47
CA GLY A 33 6.49 1.49 -17.59
C GLY A 33 5.99 0.13 -17.15
N ILE A 34 5.29 0.05 -16.02
CA ILE A 34 4.73 -1.19 -15.49
C ILE A 34 3.20 -1.18 -15.60
N GLU A 35 2.60 -2.37 -15.57
CA GLU A 35 1.14 -2.51 -15.55
C GLU A 35 0.59 -1.93 -14.25
N PRO A 36 -0.40 -1.01 -14.31
CA PRO A 36 -0.96 -0.39 -13.09
C PRO A 36 -1.50 -1.38 -12.08
N GLU A 37 -2.03 -2.50 -12.55
CA GLU A 37 -2.59 -3.56 -11.70
C GLU A 37 -1.55 -4.23 -10.82
N THR A 38 -0.27 -4.15 -11.18
CA THR A 38 0.83 -4.73 -10.40
C THR A 38 1.39 -3.77 -9.36
N LEU A 39 1.05 -2.49 -9.44
CA LEU A 39 1.44 -1.49 -8.46
C LEU A 39 0.33 -1.38 -7.40
N PHE A 40 0.69 -1.65 -6.14
CA PHE A 40 -0.24 -1.62 -5.01
C PHE A 40 -0.01 -0.34 -4.20
N LYS A 41 -1.03 0.51 -4.16
CA LYS A 41 -1.02 1.72 -3.35
C LYS A 41 -1.39 1.39 -1.91
N THR A 42 -0.77 2.11 -0.98
CA THR A 42 -0.97 1.92 0.46
C THR A 42 -1.97 2.95 0.96
N ILE A 43 -3.13 2.48 1.37
CA ILE A 43 -4.23 3.33 1.87
C ILE A 43 -4.34 3.11 3.38
N VAL A 44 -4.22 4.19 4.13
CA VAL A 44 -4.33 4.17 5.59
C VAL A 44 -5.71 4.67 5.98
N MET A 45 -6.41 3.90 6.78
CA MET A 45 -7.79 4.18 7.18
C MET A 45 -7.94 4.07 8.69
N ILE A 46 -8.99 4.66 9.22
CA ILE A 46 -9.23 4.72 10.66
C ILE A 46 -10.68 4.42 10.98
N SER A 47 -10.91 3.70 12.08
CA SER A 47 -12.24 3.45 12.62
C SER A 47 -12.67 4.56 13.58
N ALA A 48 -13.96 4.58 13.94
CA ALA A 48 -14.49 5.56 14.89
C ALA A 48 -13.84 5.46 16.28
N ASP A 49 -13.35 4.29 16.65
CA ASP A 49 -12.63 4.07 17.92
C ASP A 49 -11.11 4.26 17.77
N ASN A 50 -10.67 4.95 16.71
CA ASN A 50 -9.29 5.34 16.43
C ASN A 50 -8.33 4.15 16.18
N GLU A 51 -8.85 3.00 15.75
CA GLU A 51 -8.00 1.91 15.30
C GLU A 51 -7.59 2.15 13.84
N VAL A 52 -6.28 2.06 13.58
CA VAL A 52 -5.71 2.31 12.25
C VAL A 52 -5.52 1.00 11.50
N PHE A 53 -5.92 1.00 10.23
CA PHE A 53 -5.79 -0.14 9.32
C PHE A 53 -5.06 0.29 8.06
N VAL A 54 -4.29 -0.63 7.50
CA VAL A 54 -3.52 -0.41 6.26
C VAL A 54 -4.03 -1.37 5.19
N PHE A 55 -4.35 -0.83 4.02
CA PHE A 55 -4.83 -1.61 2.88
C PHE A 55 -3.93 -1.36 1.69
N CYS A 56 -3.44 -2.44 1.08
CA CYS A 56 -2.65 -2.38 -0.15
C CYS A 56 -3.52 -2.89 -1.30
N VAL A 57 -3.83 -2.02 -2.24
CA VAL A 57 -4.74 -2.31 -3.35
C VAL A 57 -4.17 -1.86 -4.69
N PRO A 58 -4.55 -2.52 -5.82
CA PRO A 58 -4.06 -2.13 -7.13
C PRO A 58 -4.35 -0.67 -7.46
N ALA A 59 -3.41 -0.02 -8.15
CA ALA A 59 -3.47 1.39 -8.49
C ALA A 59 -4.79 1.84 -9.14
N PRO A 60 -5.36 1.10 -10.12
CA PRO A 60 -6.53 1.60 -10.85
C PRO A 60 -7.87 1.38 -10.15
N VAL A 61 -7.89 0.74 -8.98
CA VAL A 61 -9.14 0.44 -8.26
C VAL A 61 -9.21 1.16 -6.92
N SER A 62 -10.37 1.14 -6.30
CA SER A 62 -10.61 1.78 -5.00
C SER A 62 -10.86 0.74 -3.92
N VAL A 63 -10.59 1.10 -2.66
CA VAL A 63 -10.98 0.29 -1.51
C VAL A 63 -12.50 0.29 -1.41
N SER A 64 -13.09 -0.89 -1.29
CA SER A 64 -14.52 -1.03 -1.05
C SER A 64 -14.81 -0.87 0.45
N LEU A 65 -15.50 0.20 0.83
CA LEU A 65 -15.85 0.44 2.23
C LEU A 65 -16.75 -0.66 2.78
N LYS A 66 -17.61 -1.24 1.94
CA LYS A 66 -18.49 -2.35 2.31
C LYS A 66 -17.69 -3.61 2.63
N LYS A 67 -16.73 -3.96 1.78
CA LYS A 67 -15.88 -5.15 1.98
C LYS A 67 -15.00 -4.98 3.20
N VAL A 68 -14.42 -3.82 3.40
CA VAL A 68 -13.56 -3.51 4.55
C VAL A 68 -14.35 -3.61 5.86
N LYS A 69 -15.58 -3.10 5.86
CA LYS A 69 -16.48 -3.21 7.02
C LYS A 69 -16.76 -4.67 7.36
N SER A 70 -17.03 -5.51 6.36
CA SER A 70 -17.24 -6.94 6.56
C SER A 70 -16.03 -7.64 7.15
N ILE A 71 -14.83 -7.30 6.67
CA ILE A 71 -13.57 -7.94 7.10
C ILE A 71 -13.20 -7.52 8.52
N THR A 72 -13.29 -6.23 8.81
CA THR A 72 -12.85 -5.66 10.10
C THR A 72 -13.92 -5.65 11.17
N GLY A 73 -15.19 -5.74 10.79
CA GLY A 73 -16.32 -5.59 11.69
C GLY A 73 -16.57 -4.14 12.12
N LYS A 74 -15.89 -3.17 11.50
CA LYS A 74 -15.93 -1.76 11.89
C LYS A 74 -16.21 -0.86 10.71
N LYS A 75 -16.91 0.26 10.97
CA LYS A 75 -17.00 1.32 9.98
C LYS A 75 -15.66 2.06 9.91
N ILE A 76 -15.09 2.11 8.73
CA ILE A 76 -13.75 2.65 8.50
C ILE A 76 -13.82 3.75 7.45
N ILE A 77 -13.08 4.83 7.69
CA ILE A 77 -12.97 5.96 6.77
C ILE A 77 -11.49 6.25 6.49
N PRO A 78 -11.16 6.90 5.36
CA PRO A 78 -9.79 7.29 5.10
C PRO A 78 -9.22 8.17 6.21
N LEU A 79 -7.96 7.93 6.56
CA LEU A 79 -7.23 8.80 7.48
C LEU A 79 -7.03 10.15 6.80
N LYS A 80 -7.20 11.24 7.57
CA LYS A 80 -6.96 12.58 7.06
C LYS A 80 -5.50 12.74 6.62
N LEU A 81 -5.28 13.39 5.48
CA LEU A 81 -3.95 13.59 4.93
C LEU A 81 -3.00 14.26 5.93
N GLU A 82 -3.51 15.23 6.71
CA GLU A 82 -2.73 15.95 7.73
C GLU A 82 -2.22 15.03 8.86
N ALA A 83 -2.90 13.91 9.10
CA ALA A 83 -2.52 12.95 10.13
C ALA A 83 -1.59 11.85 9.62
N LEU A 84 -1.39 11.73 8.32
CA LEU A 84 -0.68 10.59 7.72
C LEU A 84 0.75 10.47 8.22
N GLN A 85 1.53 11.56 8.17
CA GLN A 85 2.94 11.53 8.58
C GLN A 85 3.10 11.24 10.07
N GLN A 86 2.27 11.85 10.89
CA GLN A 86 2.31 11.64 12.34
C GLN A 86 1.94 10.19 12.70
N THR A 87 1.00 9.60 11.98
CA THR A 87 0.52 8.24 12.23
C THR A 87 1.49 7.18 11.73
N THR A 88 2.00 7.33 10.50
CA THR A 88 2.77 6.28 9.81
C THR A 88 4.27 6.56 9.73
N GLY A 89 4.67 7.82 9.78
CA GLY A 89 6.04 8.26 9.48
C GLY A 89 6.28 8.58 8.02
N TYR A 90 5.29 8.37 7.15
CA TYR A 90 5.40 8.57 5.72
C TYR A 90 4.49 9.71 5.24
N ILE A 91 4.82 10.25 4.06
CA ILE A 91 4.01 11.30 3.41
C ILE A 91 3.31 10.74 2.19
N ARG A 92 2.30 11.46 1.70
CA ARG A 92 1.59 11.10 0.47
C ARG A 92 2.56 10.91 -0.70
N GLY A 93 2.38 9.83 -1.46
CA GLY A 93 3.27 9.47 -2.57
C GLY A 93 4.49 8.66 -2.16
N GLY A 94 4.77 8.58 -0.86
CA GLY A 94 5.88 7.79 -0.30
C GLY A 94 5.45 6.86 0.83
N CYS A 95 4.16 6.63 1.00
CA CYS A 95 3.66 5.76 2.07
C CYS A 95 3.87 4.29 1.72
N SER A 96 4.67 3.59 2.53
CA SER A 96 4.95 2.17 2.38
C SER A 96 4.25 1.36 3.46
N PRO A 97 3.80 0.11 3.16
CA PRO A 97 3.30 -0.77 4.20
C PRO A 97 4.43 -1.33 5.08
N VAL A 98 5.68 -1.20 4.63
CA VAL A 98 6.86 -1.69 5.34
C VAL A 98 7.48 -0.56 6.14
N GLY A 99 7.77 -0.80 7.41
CA GLY A 99 8.53 0.15 8.24
C GLY A 99 7.75 1.34 8.78
N MET A 100 6.45 1.24 8.93
CA MET A 100 5.66 2.27 9.63
C MET A 100 6.08 2.41 11.08
N LYS A 101 5.82 3.57 11.69
CA LYS A 101 6.17 3.88 13.09
C LYS A 101 5.68 2.83 14.06
N LYS A 102 4.52 2.23 13.79
CA LYS A 102 3.93 1.14 14.55
C LYS A 102 3.52 0.05 13.59
N HIS A 103 3.36 -1.17 14.11
CA HIS A 103 2.67 -2.21 13.36
C HIS A 103 1.17 -1.96 13.42
N PHE A 104 0.55 -1.78 12.26
CA PHE A 104 -0.90 -1.68 12.12
C PHE A 104 -1.43 -2.93 11.43
N VAL A 105 -2.67 -3.28 11.73
CA VAL A 105 -3.36 -4.38 11.03
C VAL A 105 -3.37 -4.06 9.54
N THR A 106 -2.80 -4.96 8.74
CA THR A 106 -2.57 -4.75 7.31
C THR A 106 -3.25 -5.83 6.50
N TYR A 107 -3.92 -5.41 5.43
CA TYR A 107 -4.53 -6.29 4.44
C TYR A 107 -3.99 -5.97 3.06
N ILE A 108 -3.76 -7.01 2.26
CA ILE A 108 -3.32 -6.87 0.87
C ILE A 108 -4.42 -7.47 0.00
N ASP A 109 -4.84 -6.75 -1.04
CA ASP A 109 -5.84 -7.28 -1.95
C ASP A 109 -5.36 -8.59 -2.56
N GLU A 110 -6.26 -9.57 -2.61
CA GLU A 110 -5.92 -10.94 -3.01
C GLU A 110 -5.40 -11.06 -4.43
N THR A 111 -5.67 -10.07 -5.30
CA THR A 111 -5.13 -10.04 -6.66
C THR A 111 -3.61 -10.01 -6.69
N ALA A 112 -2.95 -9.60 -5.61
CA ALA A 112 -1.49 -9.63 -5.52
C ALA A 112 -0.93 -11.03 -5.75
N GLN A 113 -1.68 -12.06 -5.38
CA GLN A 113 -1.27 -13.46 -5.52
C GLN A 113 -1.25 -13.96 -6.98
N LEU A 114 -1.79 -13.16 -7.90
CA LEU A 114 -1.76 -13.47 -9.34
C LEU A 114 -0.39 -13.20 -9.98
N TYR A 115 0.50 -12.49 -9.28
CA TYR A 115 1.77 -12.03 -9.83
C TYR A 115 2.95 -12.64 -9.06
N ASP A 116 4.06 -12.85 -9.76
CA ASP A 116 5.32 -13.27 -9.12
C ASP A 116 5.92 -12.15 -8.27
N HIS A 117 5.75 -10.91 -8.72
CA HIS A 117 6.21 -9.70 -8.03
C HIS A 117 5.17 -8.60 -8.14
N ILE A 118 5.08 -7.80 -7.11
CA ILE A 118 4.26 -6.58 -7.07
C ILE A 118 5.14 -5.40 -6.69
N TYR A 119 4.61 -4.20 -6.86
CA TYR A 119 5.32 -2.96 -6.57
C TYR A 119 4.57 -2.18 -5.48
N VAL A 120 5.30 -1.73 -4.48
CA VAL A 120 4.79 -0.85 -3.43
C VAL A 120 5.81 0.26 -3.17
N SER A 121 5.39 1.38 -2.60
CA SER A 121 6.32 2.45 -2.26
C SER A 121 7.44 1.93 -1.34
N ALA A 122 8.66 2.39 -1.58
CA ALA A 122 9.83 2.05 -0.76
C ALA A 122 9.98 2.95 0.48
N GLY A 123 9.04 3.88 0.69
CA GLY A 123 9.05 4.76 1.87
C GLY A 123 9.43 6.20 1.57
N GLU A 124 9.71 6.52 0.32
CA GLU A 124 9.97 7.89 -0.12
C GLU A 124 9.47 8.10 -1.54
N ARG A 125 9.14 9.35 -1.86
CA ARG A 125 8.77 9.72 -3.22
C ARG A 125 9.93 9.42 -4.17
N GLY A 126 9.64 8.88 -5.34
CA GLY A 126 10.64 8.58 -6.35
C GLY A 126 11.29 7.19 -6.24
N ARG A 127 10.88 6.39 -5.26
CA ARG A 127 11.41 5.02 -5.10
C ARG A 127 10.29 4.01 -4.91
N MET A 128 10.35 2.94 -5.67
CA MET A 128 9.37 1.86 -5.64
C MET A 128 10.07 0.54 -5.33
N LEU A 129 9.45 -0.24 -4.48
CA LEU A 129 9.93 -1.56 -4.07
C LEU A 129 9.27 -2.64 -4.93
N CYS A 130 10.06 -3.52 -5.51
CA CYS A 130 9.60 -4.71 -6.22
C CYS A 130 9.83 -5.93 -5.32
N ILE A 131 8.79 -6.66 -4.99
CA ILE A 131 8.84 -7.72 -3.99
C ILE A 131 7.81 -8.82 -4.30
N ALA A 132 8.11 -10.07 -3.94
CA ALA A 132 7.14 -11.16 -4.05
C ALA A 132 5.97 -10.93 -3.06
N PRO A 133 4.72 -11.16 -3.47
CA PRO A 133 3.57 -10.94 -2.60
C PRO A 133 3.62 -11.69 -1.27
N ALA A 134 4.07 -12.94 -1.28
CA ALA A 134 4.20 -13.72 -0.05
C ALA A 134 5.22 -13.14 0.92
N ASP A 135 6.30 -12.54 0.41
CA ASP A 135 7.32 -11.89 1.22
C ASP A 135 6.79 -10.59 1.83
N LEU A 136 6.01 -9.81 1.07
CA LEU A 136 5.37 -8.62 1.59
C LEU A 136 4.36 -8.98 2.69
N GLN A 137 3.55 -10.00 2.44
CA GLN A 137 2.62 -10.52 3.45
C GLN A 137 3.33 -10.88 4.74
N ALA A 138 4.44 -11.60 4.64
CA ALA A 138 5.19 -12.05 5.81
C ALA A 138 5.78 -10.88 6.61
N ILE A 139 6.43 -9.93 5.93
CA ILE A 139 7.10 -8.80 6.62
C ILE A 139 6.10 -7.83 7.24
N CYS A 140 4.90 -7.70 6.67
CA CYS A 140 3.85 -6.84 7.19
C CYS A 140 2.90 -7.57 8.14
N ALA A 141 3.05 -8.89 8.31
CA ALA A 141 2.10 -9.74 9.03
C ALA A 141 0.67 -9.51 8.51
N ALA A 142 0.52 -9.44 7.19
CA ALA A 142 -0.72 -9.08 6.52
C ALA A 142 -1.58 -10.30 6.19
N ALA A 143 -2.85 -10.05 5.85
CA ALA A 143 -3.75 -11.07 5.31
C ALA A 143 -4.18 -10.67 3.89
N PHE A 144 -4.29 -11.64 2.99
CA PHE A 144 -4.86 -11.43 1.67
C PHE A 144 -6.38 -11.50 1.76
N CYS A 145 -7.07 -10.51 1.21
CA CYS A 145 -8.53 -10.43 1.21
C CYS A 145 -9.02 -9.73 -0.05
N ASP A 146 -10.27 -9.92 -0.39
CA ASP A 146 -10.94 -9.12 -1.42
C ASP A 146 -11.32 -7.76 -0.82
N LEU A 147 -10.64 -6.70 -1.28
CA LEU A 147 -10.74 -5.36 -0.69
C LEU A 147 -11.34 -4.31 -1.64
N THR A 148 -11.50 -4.64 -2.92
CA THR A 148 -11.60 -3.60 -3.94
C THR A 148 -12.94 -3.55 -4.66
N GLU A 149 -13.20 -2.39 -5.24
CA GLU A 149 -14.26 -2.14 -6.20
C GLU A 149 -13.70 -1.26 -7.33
N ALA A 150 -14.40 -1.21 -8.45
CA ALA A 150 -13.99 -0.34 -9.55
C ALA A 150 -13.89 1.11 -9.07
N ALA A 151 -12.87 1.84 -9.55
CA ALA A 151 -12.71 3.25 -9.22
C ALA A 151 -13.92 4.04 -9.71
N ALA A 152 -14.36 5.03 -8.92
CA ALA A 152 -15.43 5.95 -9.32
C ALA A 152 -14.93 6.80 -10.49
N GLU A 153 -15.79 6.96 -11.49
CA GLU A 153 -15.51 7.83 -12.65
C GLU A 153 -15.77 9.31 -12.31
#